data_4bc7755141645c08fe9d322331f3282f
#
_entry.id   4bc7755141645c08fe9d322331f3282f
#
_cell.length_a   1.000
_cell.length_b   1.000
_cell.length_c   1.000
_cell.angle_alpha   90.00
_cell.angle_beta   90.00
_cell.angle_gamma   90.00
#
_symmetry.space_group_name_H-M   'P 1'
#
loop_
_entity.id
_entity.type
_entity.pdbx_description
1 polymer ?
#
loop_
_entity_poly.entity_id
_entity_poly.type
_entity_poly.pdbx_seq_one_letter_code
_entity_poly.pdbx_strand_id
1 'polypeptide(L)'
;TSEEDEDQELSIKFVVSGVKFKVLAERVQYYDKDGKLITESLKDFTKKRVKEEYRSLNDFLKKWRSAERKQVILDELLEQGVVIEALQESVGRDIDAFDLICHVAYDQPPLTRKERVDGVKKRDVFTKYGETARQVIGILLDKYADQGFDAIGTIEALKLDPFTQMGTPVELVKAFGGRDNYLAAIQQLQDAIYATS
;
A
#
# COMPACT_ATOMS: atom_id res chain seq x y z
N THR A 1 -34.95 -0.50 -15.21
CA THR A 1 -34.52 -1.80 -14.59
C THR A 1 -33.10 -2.18 -14.98
N SER A 2 -32.64 -1.90 -16.21
CA SER A 2 -31.27 -2.25 -16.62
C SER A 2 -30.20 -1.27 -16.12
N GLU A 3 -30.52 0.01 -15.97
CA GLU A 3 -29.56 1.02 -15.45
C GLU A 3 -29.32 0.88 -13.93
N GLU A 4 -30.34 0.47 -13.17
CA GLU A 4 -30.20 0.24 -11.72
C GLU A 4 -29.41 -1.03 -11.42
N ASP A 5 -29.49 -2.05 -12.28
CA ASP A 5 -28.73 -3.29 -12.12
C ASP A 5 -27.26 -3.14 -12.55
N GLU A 6 -26.97 -2.33 -13.58
CA GLU A 6 -25.58 -2.02 -13.99
C GLU A 6 -24.87 -1.16 -12.96
N ASP A 7 -25.55 -0.21 -12.33
CA ASP A 7 -24.99 0.61 -11.24
C ASP A 7 -24.71 -0.22 -9.97
N GLN A 8 -25.44 -1.31 -9.74
CA GLN A 8 -25.20 -2.20 -8.59
C GLN A 8 -23.92 -3.05 -8.74
N GLU A 9 -23.55 -3.44 -9.95
CA GLU A 9 -22.32 -4.23 -10.18
C GLU A 9 -21.02 -3.42 -10.01
N LEU A 10 -21.08 -2.10 -10.19
CA LEU A 10 -19.91 -1.20 -10.15
C LEU A 10 -19.79 -0.41 -8.83
N SER A 11 -20.65 -0.67 -7.85
CA SER A 11 -20.65 0.09 -6.61
C SER A 11 -19.98 -0.65 -5.45
N ILE A 12 -19.13 0.06 -4.72
CA ILE A 12 -18.57 -0.39 -3.43
C ILE A 12 -19.38 0.27 -2.31
N LYS A 13 -19.91 -0.55 -1.39
CA LYS A 13 -20.68 -0.08 -0.24
C LYS A 13 -19.89 -0.31 1.04
N PHE A 14 -19.88 0.67 1.92
CA PHE A 14 -19.23 0.55 3.21
C PHE A 14 -19.94 1.40 4.29
N VAL A 15 -19.61 1.15 5.56
CA VAL A 15 -20.21 1.86 6.70
C VAL A 15 -19.10 2.49 7.54
N VAL A 16 -19.23 3.78 7.84
CA VAL A 16 -18.32 4.53 8.72
C VAL A 16 -19.14 5.21 9.81
N SER A 17 -18.87 4.89 11.06
CA SER A 17 -19.59 5.46 12.22
C SER A 17 -21.11 5.38 12.08
N GLY A 18 -21.63 4.25 11.58
CA GLY A 18 -23.05 4.00 11.37
C GLY A 18 -23.65 4.65 10.11
N VAL A 19 -22.89 5.43 9.37
CA VAL A 19 -23.34 6.03 8.10
C VAL A 19 -23.00 5.13 6.94
N LYS A 20 -23.98 4.89 6.06
CA LYS A 20 -23.80 4.08 4.87
C LYS A 20 -23.28 4.92 3.72
N PHE A 21 -22.18 4.49 3.12
CA PHE A 21 -21.55 5.11 1.97
C PHE A 21 -21.63 4.19 0.76
N LYS A 22 -21.77 4.78 -0.42
CA LYS A 22 -21.78 4.09 -1.70
C LYS A 22 -20.77 4.79 -2.62
N VAL A 23 -19.81 4.03 -3.13
CA VAL A 23 -18.86 4.51 -4.14
C VAL A 23 -19.35 4.10 -5.51
N LEU A 24 -19.58 5.08 -6.36
CA LEU A 24 -20.02 4.92 -7.75
C LEU A 24 -18.93 5.51 -8.65
N ALA A 25 -18.04 4.64 -9.18
CA ALA A 25 -16.91 5.09 -9.96
C ALA A 25 -16.05 6.09 -9.14
N GLU A 26 -16.04 7.36 -9.52
CA GLU A 26 -15.23 8.40 -8.88
C GLU A 26 -16.03 9.29 -7.91
N ARG A 27 -17.23 8.86 -7.52
CA ARG A 27 -18.11 9.63 -6.61
C ARG A 27 -18.45 8.82 -5.38
N VAL A 28 -18.66 9.53 -4.26
CA VAL A 28 -19.14 8.96 -3.00
C VAL A 28 -20.48 9.57 -2.66
N GLN A 29 -21.45 8.74 -2.32
CA GLN A 29 -22.80 9.15 -1.92
C GLN A 29 -23.07 8.67 -0.50
N TYR A 30 -23.67 9.57 0.29
CA TYR A 30 -24.12 9.26 1.65
C TYR A 30 -25.18 10.27 2.09
N TYR A 31 -25.94 9.93 3.12
CA TYR A 31 -26.87 10.86 3.76
C TYR A 31 -26.22 11.53 4.94
N ASP A 32 -26.33 12.85 5.03
CA ASP A 32 -25.88 13.60 6.17
C ASP A 32 -26.84 13.42 7.39
N LYS A 33 -26.52 14.04 8.51
CA LYS A 33 -27.33 13.97 9.73
C LYS A 33 -28.75 14.55 9.58
N ASP A 34 -28.98 15.41 8.58
CA ASP A 34 -30.28 15.99 8.26
C ASP A 34 -31.06 15.17 7.24
N GLY A 35 -30.53 14.00 6.84
CA GLY A 35 -31.16 13.11 5.87
C GLY A 35 -31.00 13.57 4.41
N LYS A 36 -30.13 14.55 4.15
CA LYS A 36 -29.86 15.04 2.80
C LYS A 36 -28.81 14.18 2.11
N LEU A 37 -29.09 13.81 0.84
CA LEU A 37 -28.14 13.07 0.03
C LEU A 37 -26.97 13.98 -0.36
N ILE A 38 -25.77 13.57 0.05
CA ILE A 38 -24.51 14.22 -0.31
C ILE A 38 -23.83 13.40 -1.37
N THR A 39 -23.35 14.05 -2.42
CA THR A 39 -22.51 13.46 -3.46
C THR A 39 -21.24 14.30 -3.57
N GLU A 40 -20.09 13.67 -3.41
CA GLU A 40 -18.80 14.35 -3.60
C GLU A 40 -17.84 13.45 -4.38
N SER A 41 -16.76 14.03 -4.92
CA SER A 41 -15.77 13.24 -5.61
C SER A 41 -15.07 12.28 -4.62
N LEU A 42 -14.70 11.09 -5.12
CA LEU A 42 -13.95 10.12 -4.33
C LEU A 42 -12.63 10.73 -3.81
N LYS A 43 -11.95 11.52 -4.65
CA LYS A 43 -10.70 12.17 -4.27
C LYS A 43 -10.88 13.17 -3.13
N ASP A 44 -11.88 14.05 -3.22
CA ASP A 44 -12.16 15.05 -2.18
C ASP A 44 -12.58 14.40 -0.87
N PHE A 45 -13.44 13.39 -0.94
CA PHE A 45 -13.86 12.61 0.22
C PHE A 45 -12.67 11.95 0.91
N THR A 46 -11.84 11.23 0.15
CA THR A 46 -10.65 10.53 0.65
C THR A 46 -9.65 11.51 1.25
N LYS A 47 -9.37 12.60 0.55
CA LYS A 47 -8.46 13.66 1.01
C LYS A 47 -8.85 14.20 2.38
N LYS A 48 -10.13 14.50 2.59
CA LYS A 48 -10.63 14.98 3.88
C LYS A 48 -10.40 13.93 4.98
N ARG A 49 -10.71 12.67 4.70
CA ARG A 49 -10.59 11.59 5.69
C ARG A 49 -9.14 11.34 6.08
N VAL A 50 -8.24 11.28 5.10
CA VAL A 50 -6.81 11.10 5.38
C VAL A 50 -6.25 12.28 6.18
N LYS A 51 -6.59 13.51 5.82
CA LYS A 51 -6.10 14.73 6.50
C LYS A 51 -6.66 14.93 7.90
N GLU A 52 -7.81 14.36 8.24
CA GLU A 52 -8.30 14.31 9.60
C GLU A 52 -7.38 13.50 10.52
N GLU A 53 -6.84 12.37 10.03
CA GLU A 53 -5.90 11.53 10.76
C GLU A 53 -4.46 12.06 10.67
N TYR A 54 -4.02 12.49 9.49
CA TYR A 54 -2.66 12.93 9.20
C TYR A 54 -2.71 14.26 8.46
N ARG A 55 -2.53 15.37 9.18
CA ARG A 55 -2.68 16.73 8.64
C ARG A 55 -1.75 17.03 7.48
N SER A 56 -0.51 16.52 7.53
CA SER A 56 0.52 16.77 6.54
C SER A 56 1.09 15.49 5.99
N LEU A 57 1.74 15.58 4.82
CA LEU A 57 2.51 14.48 4.24
C LEU A 57 3.55 13.95 5.24
N ASN A 58 4.25 14.85 5.94
CA ASN A 58 5.26 14.46 6.92
C ASN A 58 4.66 13.65 8.08
N ASP A 59 3.47 14.00 8.57
CA ASP A 59 2.78 13.24 9.61
C ASP A 59 2.45 11.83 9.14
N PHE A 60 1.94 11.70 7.90
CA PHE A 60 1.65 10.41 7.29
C PHE A 60 2.94 9.59 7.09
N LEU A 61 4.00 10.18 6.53
CA LEU A 61 5.27 9.50 6.31
C LEU A 61 5.88 8.99 7.60
N LYS A 62 5.85 9.77 8.67
CA LYS A 62 6.31 9.35 9.99
C LYS A 62 5.57 8.11 10.48
N LYS A 63 4.24 8.14 10.41
CA LYS A 63 3.40 7.01 10.84
C LYS A 63 3.66 5.78 9.99
N TRP A 64 3.70 5.92 8.68
CA TRP A 64 3.95 4.82 7.75
C TRP A 64 5.30 4.16 7.97
N ARG A 65 6.37 4.97 8.05
CA ARG A 65 7.74 4.49 8.22
C ARG A 65 7.96 3.81 9.57
N SER A 66 7.33 4.32 10.63
CA SER A 66 7.47 3.76 11.98
C SER A 66 6.62 2.52 12.22
N ALA A 67 5.64 2.24 11.40
CA ALA A 67 4.74 1.09 11.59
C ALA A 67 5.44 -0.22 11.23
N GLU A 68 5.42 -1.16 12.16
CA GLU A 68 5.90 -2.53 11.90
C GLU A 68 5.01 -3.24 10.88
N ARG A 69 3.71 -3.01 10.96
CA ARG A 69 2.70 -3.59 10.06
C ARG A 69 1.94 -2.49 9.35
N LYS A 70 2.20 -2.31 8.06
CA LYS A 70 1.55 -1.29 7.22
C LYS A 70 0.04 -1.50 7.12
N GLN A 71 -0.41 -2.76 7.15
CA GLN A 71 -1.83 -3.09 7.08
C GLN A 71 -2.64 -2.45 8.21
N VAL A 72 -2.07 -2.28 9.40
CA VAL A 72 -2.74 -1.63 10.53
C VAL A 72 -3.17 -0.20 10.18
N ILE A 73 -2.29 0.55 9.51
CA ILE A 73 -2.60 1.90 9.05
C ILE A 73 -3.76 1.88 8.04
N LEU A 74 -3.72 0.96 7.10
CA LEU A 74 -4.77 0.83 6.08
C LEU A 74 -6.11 0.41 6.69
N ASP A 75 -6.11 -0.46 7.69
CA ASP A 75 -7.31 -0.87 8.41
C ASP A 75 -7.91 0.30 9.20
N GLU A 76 -7.09 1.10 9.87
CA GLU A 76 -7.53 2.31 10.57
C GLU A 76 -8.13 3.34 9.59
N LEU A 77 -7.50 3.54 8.43
CA LEU A 77 -8.01 4.44 7.40
C LEU A 77 -9.30 3.91 6.76
N LEU A 78 -9.43 2.60 6.59
CA LEU A 78 -10.67 1.98 6.11
C LEU A 78 -11.84 2.27 7.08
N GLU A 79 -11.61 2.22 8.37
CA GLU A 79 -12.60 2.61 9.39
C GLU A 79 -13.04 4.06 9.24
N GLN A 80 -12.19 4.92 8.71
CA GLN A 80 -12.49 6.34 8.42
C GLN A 80 -13.09 6.56 7.03
N GLY A 81 -13.26 5.51 6.24
CA GLY A 81 -13.86 5.59 4.91
C GLY A 81 -12.87 5.68 3.76
N VAL A 82 -11.59 5.43 4.00
CA VAL A 82 -10.57 5.36 2.94
C VAL A 82 -10.55 3.96 2.36
N VAL A 83 -11.12 3.79 1.17
CA VAL A 83 -11.27 2.50 0.50
C VAL A 83 -10.23 2.38 -0.60
N ILE A 84 -9.19 1.60 -0.34
CA ILE A 84 -8.04 1.47 -1.26
C ILE A 84 -8.46 0.90 -2.62
N GLU A 85 -9.34 -0.10 -2.65
CA GLU A 85 -9.83 -0.70 -3.91
C GLU A 85 -10.50 0.34 -4.81
N ALA A 86 -11.27 1.25 -4.22
CA ALA A 86 -11.92 2.33 -4.96
C ALA A 86 -10.89 3.31 -5.54
N LEU A 87 -9.83 3.62 -4.78
CA LEU A 87 -8.74 4.47 -5.25
C LEU A 87 -7.95 3.80 -6.38
N GLN A 88 -7.72 2.49 -6.29
CA GLN A 88 -7.06 1.73 -7.34
C GLN A 88 -7.86 1.76 -8.65
N GLU A 89 -9.17 1.63 -8.58
CA GLU A 89 -10.03 1.73 -9.76
C GLU A 89 -10.00 3.13 -10.39
N SER A 90 -9.91 4.18 -9.57
CA SER A 90 -9.91 5.57 -10.03
C SER A 90 -8.54 6.04 -10.54
N VAL A 91 -7.44 5.66 -9.88
CA VAL A 91 -6.10 6.18 -10.16
C VAL A 91 -5.25 5.17 -10.93
N GLY A 92 -5.22 3.91 -10.49
CA GLY A 92 -4.44 2.86 -11.15
C GLY A 92 -4.23 1.65 -10.22
N ARG A 93 -4.41 0.45 -10.77
CA ARG A 93 -4.29 -0.82 -10.02
C ARG A 93 -2.85 -1.20 -9.70
N ASP A 94 -1.91 -0.67 -10.44
CA ASP A 94 -0.47 -0.89 -10.28
C ASP A 94 0.20 0.11 -9.32
N ILE A 95 -0.61 0.94 -8.68
CA ILE A 95 -0.16 1.91 -7.66
C ILE A 95 -0.44 1.32 -6.29
N ASP A 96 0.60 1.31 -5.43
CA ASP A 96 0.48 0.82 -4.06
C ASP A 96 -0.36 1.75 -3.19
N ALA A 97 -0.96 1.20 -2.13
CA ALA A 97 -1.77 1.96 -1.19
C ALA A 97 -1.06 3.22 -0.68
N PHE A 98 0.22 3.12 -0.36
CA PHE A 98 1.05 4.26 0.05
C PHE A 98 1.01 5.40 -0.97
N ASP A 99 1.25 5.09 -2.23
CA ASP A 99 1.27 6.08 -3.31
C ASP A 99 -0.11 6.64 -3.64
N LEU A 100 -1.15 5.81 -3.53
CA LEU A 100 -2.52 6.26 -3.68
C LEU A 100 -2.88 7.31 -2.63
N ILE A 101 -2.55 7.04 -1.37
CA ILE A 101 -2.81 7.97 -0.26
C ILE A 101 -2.01 9.27 -0.45
N CYS A 102 -0.72 9.16 -0.75
CA CYS A 102 0.13 10.34 -0.96
C CYS A 102 -0.35 11.19 -2.14
N HIS A 103 -0.80 10.56 -3.22
CA HIS A 103 -1.32 11.25 -4.39
C HIS A 103 -2.64 11.96 -4.07
N VAL A 104 -3.60 11.25 -3.53
CA VAL A 104 -4.95 11.78 -3.31
C VAL A 104 -4.99 12.81 -2.19
N ALA A 105 -4.28 12.57 -1.08
CA ALA A 105 -4.33 13.46 0.09
C ALA A 105 -3.33 14.62 0.03
N TYR A 106 -2.16 14.43 -0.58
CA TYR A 106 -1.05 15.38 -0.51
C TYR A 106 -0.49 15.79 -1.87
N ASP A 107 -1.23 15.53 -2.94
CA ASP A 107 -0.92 15.96 -4.32
C ASP A 107 0.46 15.48 -4.83
N GLN A 108 0.91 14.32 -4.34
CA GLN A 108 2.15 13.71 -4.81
C GLN A 108 1.94 12.96 -6.13
N PRO A 109 2.97 12.88 -7.01
CA PRO A 109 2.87 12.09 -8.22
C PRO A 109 2.55 10.61 -7.91
N PRO A 110 1.60 9.99 -8.62
CA PRO A 110 1.23 8.60 -8.35
C PRO A 110 2.23 7.64 -9.02
N LEU A 111 3.28 7.27 -8.29
CA LEU A 111 4.26 6.31 -8.77
C LEU A 111 3.69 4.89 -8.74
N THR A 112 3.94 4.14 -9.82
CA THR A 112 3.62 2.72 -9.85
C THR A 112 4.58 1.91 -8.97
N ARG A 113 4.18 0.72 -8.56
CA ARG A 113 5.06 -0.19 -7.82
C ARG A 113 6.33 -0.49 -8.61
N LYS A 114 6.21 -0.69 -9.91
CA LYS A 114 7.36 -0.92 -10.80
C LYS A 114 8.32 0.27 -10.82
N GLU A 115 7.81 1.49 -10.92
CA GLU A 115 8.64 2.70 -10.87
C GLU A 115 9.40 2.82 -9.55
N ARG A 116 8.77 2.47 -8.42
CA ARG A 116 9.43 2.44 -7.13
C ARG A 116 10.55 1.40 -7.09
N VAL A 117 10.30 0.20 -7.57
CA VAL A 117 11.30 -0.87 -7.64
C VAL A 117 12.47 -0.48 -8.52
N ASP A 118 12.22 0.10 -9.69
CA ASP A 118 13.27 0.58 -10.59
C ASP A 118 14.13 1.65 -9.91
N GLY A 119 13.50 2.55 -9.15
CA GLY A 119 14.21 3.56 -8.36
C GLY A 119 15.11 2.96 -7.28
N VAL A 120 14.65 1.93 -6.58
CA VAL A 120 15.46 1.21 -5.57
C VAL A 120 16.65 0.51 -6.24
N LYS A 121 16.42 -0.19 -7.35
CA LYS A 121 17.49 -0.88 -8.08
C LYS A 121 18.56 0.08 -8.59
N LYS A 122 18.17 1.25 -9.07
CA LYS A 122 19.11 2.28 -9.55
C LYS A 122 19.99 2.86 -8.45
N ARG A 123 19.48 2.98 -7.23
CA ARG A 123 20.24 3.53 -6.10
C ARG A 123 21.30 2.58 -5.55
N ASP A 124 21.17 1.30 -5.87
CA ASP A 124 22.13 0.24 -5.51
C ASP A 124 22.52 0.24 -4.02
N VAL A 125 21.52 0.32 -3.15
CA VAL A 125 21.70 0.45 -1.71
C VAL A 125 22.07 -0.87 -1.00
N PHE A 126 22.08 -1.99 -1.73
CA PHE A 126 22.28 -3.34 -1.19
C PHE A 126 23.64 -3.96 -1.57
N THR A 127 24.63 -3.15 -1.95
CA THR A 127 25.96 -3.61 -2.36
C THR A 127 26.74 -4.33 -1.25
N LYS A 128 26.44 -4.05 0.01
CA LYS A 128 27.10 -4.69 1.17
C LYS A 128 26.73 -6.15 1.35
N TYR A 129 25.64 -6.61 0.73
CA TYR A 129 25.19 -7.99 0.86
C TYR A 129 25.88 -8.91 -0.15
N GLY A 130 26.07 -10.18 0.22
CA GLY A 130 26.57 -11.21 -0.67
C GLY A 130 25.60 -11.56 -1.79
N GLU A 131 26.03 -12.41 -2.70
CA GLU A 131 25.26 -12.75 -3.91
C GLU A 131 23.87 -13.34 -3.60
N THR A 132 23.80 -14.33 -2.72
CA THR A 132 22.55 -14.99 -2.35
C THR A 132 21.57 -13.98 -1.70
N ALA A 133 22.05 -13.16 -0.75
CA ALA A 133 21.22 -12.14 -0.13
C ALA A 133 20.70 -11.12 -1.14
N ARG A 134 21.53 -10.69 -2.09
CA ARG A 134 21.11 -9.77 -3.15
C ARG A 134 20.09 -10.39 -4.10
N GLN A 135 20.21 -11.68 -4.40
CA GLN A 135 19.20 -12.40 -5.18
C GLN A 135 17.87 -12.46 -4.45
N VAL A 136 17.86 -12.73 -3.14
CA VAL A 136 16.65 -12.71 -2.32
C VAL A 136 16.01 -11.32 -2.35
N ILE A 137 16.78 -10.26 -2.15
CA ILE A 137 16.30 -8.87 -2.19
C ILE A 137 15.69 -8.56 -3.57
N GLY A 138 16.35 -8.95 -4.65
CA GLY A 138 15.84 -8.74 -6.01
C GLY A 138 14.49 -9.42 -6.25
N ILE A 139 14.32 -10.64 -5.76
CA ILE A 139 13.06 -11.38 -5.85
C ILE A 139 11.97 -10.73 -5.00
N LEU A 140 12.30 -10.27 -3.79
CA LEU A 140 11.36 -9.53 -2.93
C LEU A 140 10.88 -8.24 -3.60
N LEU A 141 11.78 -7.51 -4.25
CA LEU A 141 11.42 -6.32 -5.02
C LEU A 141 10.47 -6.66 -6.17
N ASP A 142 10.73 -7.73 -6.91
CA ASP A 142 9.86 -8.17 -8.00
C ASP A 142 8.47 -8.60 -7.47
N LYS A 143 8.42 -9.27 -6.33
CA LYS A 143 7.16 -9.61 -5.67
C LYS A 143 6.40 -8.36 -5.21
N TYR A 144 7.09 -7.36 -4.68
CA TYR A 144 6.47 -6.09 -4.33
C TYR A 144 5.88 -5.40 -5.58
N ALA A 145 6.61 -5.37 -6.69
CA ALA A 145 6.14 -4.78 -7.93
C ALA A 145 4.82 -5.43 -8.42
N ASP A 146 4.66 -6.73 -8.18
CA ASP A 146 3.50 -7.51 -8.59
C ASP A 146 2.35 -7.48 -7.56
N GLN A 147 2.65 -7.61 -6.28
CA GLN A 147 1.67 -7.86 -5.22
C GLN A 147 1.53 -6.74 -4.18
N GLY A 148 2.47 -5.79 -4.13
CA GLY A 148 2.49 -4.71 -3.15
C GLY A 148 3.22 -5.08 -1.85
N PHE A 149 3.00 -4.29 -0.79
CA PHE A 149 3.78 -4.34 0.44
C PHE A 149 3.67 -5.66 1.22
N ASP A 150 2.58 -6.40 1.08
CA ASP A 150 2.39 -7.69 1.77
C ASP A 150 3.45 -8.73 1.39
N ALA A 151 4.05 -8.57 0.20
CA ALA A 151 5.03 -9.52 -0.31
C ALA A 151 6.42 -9.42 0.35
N ILE A 152 6.69 -8.38 1.14
CA ILE A 152 8.02 -8.06 1.66
C ILE A 152 8.08 -7.95 3.20
N GLY A 153 7.12 -8.48 3.92
CA GLY A 153 6.99 -8.17 5.34
C GLY A 153 7.60 -9.16 6.32
N THR A 154 7.85 -10.42 5.93
CA THR A 154 8.10 -11.48 6.91
C THR A 154 9.05 -12.57 6.41
N ILE A 155 9.56 -13.38 7.37
CA ILE A 155 10.28 -14.62 7.07
C ILE A 155 9.38 -15.62 6.32
N GLU A 156 8.08 -15.57 6.53
CA GLU A 156 7.09 -16.44 5.87
C GLU A 156 7.16 -16.33 4.33
N ALA A 157 7.55 -15.17 3.79
CA ALA A 157 7.74 -15.00 2.36
C ALA A 157 8.78 -15.98 1.79
N LEU A 158 9.79 -16.35 2.57
CA LEU A 158 10.85 -17.28 2.16
C LEU A 158 10.40 -18.73 2.04
N LYS A 159 9.20 -19.06 2.51
CA LYS A 159 8.57 -20.38 2.38
C LYS A 159 7.83 -20.56 1.06
N LEU A 160 7.74 -19.49 0.26
CA LEU A 160 7.03 -19.46 -1.01
C LEU A 160 8.02 -19.52 -2.20
N ASP A 161 7.52 -20.00 -3.35
CA ASP A 161 8.29 -19.92 -4.59
C ASP A 161 8.54 -18.47 -5.00
N PRO A 162 9.68 -18.17 -5.60
CA PRO A 162 10.77 -19.10 -6.03
C PRO A 162 11.81 -19.38 -4.95
N PHE A 163 11.66 -18.88 -3.73
CA PHE A 163 12.64 -19.04 -2.66
C PHE A 163 12.88 -20.50 -2.27
N THR A 164 11.83 -21.33 -2.32
CA THR A 164 11.94 -22.77 -2.05
C THR A 164 12.92 -23.49 -2.97
N GLN A 165 13.15 -22.97 -4.16
CA GLN A 165 14.14 -23.50 -5.11
C GLN A 165 15.58 -23.05 -4.82
N MET A 166 15.75 -22.03 -3.99
CA MET A 166 17.06 -21.50 -3.63
C MET A 166 17.63 -22.11 -2.35
N GLY A 167 16.77 -22.64 -1.50
CA GLY A 167 17.15 -23.21 -0.23
C GLY A 167 16.02 -23.18 0.80
N THR A 168 16.30 -23.65 2.01
CA THR A 168 15.36 -23.55 3.12
C THR A 168 15.31 -22.10 3.65
N PRO A 169 14.24 -21.68 4.33
CA PRO A 169 14.20 -20.37 4.98
C PRO A 169 15.40 -20.12 5.92
N VAL A 170 15.84 -21.15 6.66
CA VAL A 170 17.02 -21.04 7.54
C VAL A 170 18.28 -20.74 6.76
N GLU A 171 18.51 -21.44 5.63
CA GLU A 171 19.69 -21.21 4.79
C GLU A 171 19.68 -19.81 4.18
N LEU A 172 18.53 -19.34 3.71
CA LEU A 172 18.39 -17.99 3.13
C LEU A 172 18.60 -16.90 4.18
N VAL A 173 18.06 -17.07 5.38
CA VAL A 173 18.29 -16.16 6.52
C VAL A 173 19.77 -16.11 6.90
N LYS A 174 20.46 -17.24 6.88
CA LYS A 174 21.93 -17.30 7.14
C LYS A 174 22.72 -16.49 6.12
N ALA A 175 22.26 -16.40 4.87
CA ALA A 175 22.92 -15.57 3.85
C ALA A 175 22.95 -14.09 4.21
N PHE A 176 22.07 -13.64 5.10
CA PHE A 176 22.04 -12.27 5.65
C PHE A 176 22.86 -12.14 6.95
N GLY A 177 23.35 -13.21 7.50
CA GLY A 177 24.04 -13.23 8.79
C GLY A 177 23.15 -13.58 9.97
N GLY A 178 21.99 -14.19 9.73
CA GLY A 178 21.03 -14.62 10.73
C GLY A 178 19.73 -13.83 10.71
N ARG A 179 18.83 -14.21 11.61
CA ARG A 179 17.47 -13.67 11.66
C ARG A 179 17.43 -12.15 11.85
N ASP A 180 18.17 -11.63 12.82
CA ASP A 180 18.15 -10.20 13.13
C ASP A 180 18.69 -9.36 11.96
N ASN A 181 19.74 -9.84 11.30
CA ASN A 181 20.29 -9.21 10.11
C ASN A 181 19.33 -9.28 8.92
N TYR A 182 18.61 -10.39 8.76
CA TYR A 182 17.56 -10.51 7.75
C TYR A 182 16.45 -9.50 7.98
N LEU A 183 15.93 -9.40 9.21
CA LEU A 183 14.87 -8.44 9.53
C LEU A 183 15.34 -7.00 9.37
N ALA A 184 16.59 -6.70 9.70
CA ALA A 184 17.20 -5.39 9.45
C ALA A 184 17.28 -5.09 7.94
N ALA A 185 17.62 -6.08 7.13
CA ALA A 185 17.66 -5.95 5.68
C ALA A 185 16.25 -5.69 5.09
N ILE A 186 15.22 -6.37 5.60
CA ILE A 186 13.83 -6.15 5.21
C ILE A 186 13.39 -4.73 5.58
N GLN A 187 13.73 -4.24 6.77
CA GLN A 187 13.45 -2.86 7.17
C GLN A 187 14.14 -1.86 6.24
N GLN A 188 15.40 -2.10 5.91
CA GLN A 188 16.14 -1.26 4.96
C GLN A 188 15.49 -1.28 3.56
N LEU A 189 15.00 -2.44 3.12
CA LEU A 189 14.28 -2.59 1.85
C LEU A 189 13.00 -1.77 1.84
N GLN A 190 12.20 -1.85 2.90
CA GLN A 190 10.98 -1.06 3.04
C GLN A 190 11.29 0.45 3.05
N ASP A 191 12.29 0.87 3.80
CA ASP A 191 12.71 2.27 3.84
C ASP A 191 13.16 2.77 2.47
N ALA A 192 13.84 1.93 1.69
CA ALA A 192 14.27 2.27 0.34
C ALA A 192 13.07 2.40 -0.62
N ILE A 193 12.09 1.49 -0.53
CA ILE A 193 10.88 1.53 -1.36
C ILE A 193 10.08 2.80 -1.08
N TYR A 194 9.87 3.15 0.18
CA TYR A 194 9.04 4.28 0.60
C TYR A 194 9.82 5.58 0.79
N ALA A 195 11.07 5.62 0.35
CA ALA A 195 11.83 6.86 0.37
C ALA A 195 11.20 7.89 -0.59
N THR A 196 11.03 9.10 -0.10
CA THR A 196 10.68 10.24 -0.94
C THR A 196 11.95 10.81 -1.56
N SER A 197 11.96 10.91 -2.86
CA SER A 197 13.07 11.53 -3.58
C SER A 197 13.13 13.02 -3.36
#